data_81e5638e75ac1dfa9e96c0f82b8b1ee4
#
_entry.id   81e5638e75ac1dfa9e96c0f82b8b1ee4
#
_cell.length_a   1.000
_cell.length_b   1.000
_cell.length_c   1.000
_cell.angle_alpha   90.00
_cell.angle_beta   90.00
_cell.angle_gamma   90.00
#
_symmetry.space_group_name_H-M   'P 1'
#
loop_
_entity.id
_entity.type
_entity.pdbx_description
1 polymer ?
#
loop_
_entity_poly.entity_id
_entity_poly.type
_entity_poly.pdbx_seq_one_letter_code
_entity_poly.pdbx_strand_id
1 'polypeptide(L)'
;KDTKLNAKSRLLDDFLVSLHKTQRNMENEKNQISLELRPEVAKGTYSNLAIITHSHSEFVIDFARVLPGMPKPDISDRIVMTPEHAKRLLNALMDNISKYESNFGPIDMGNRPAPGQKESTFNLGDFTPFNNGAKS
;
A
#
# COMPACT_ATOMS: atom_id res chain seq x y z
N LYS A 1 28.23 32.60 -46.84
CA LYS A 1 29.17 31.66 -46.15
C LYS A 1 28.66 31.20 -44.78
N ASP A 2 27.60 31.81 -44.23
CA ASP A 2 27.13 31.54 -42.83
C ASP A 2 26.07 30.43 -42.68
N THR A 3 25.47 29.98 -43.78
CA THR A 3 24.44 28.93 -43.77
C THR A 3 24.96 27.51 -43.50
N LYS A 4 26.22 27.23 -43.87
CA LYS A 4 26.82 25.89 -43.63
C LYS A 4 27.27 25.67 -42.17
N LEU A 5 27.67 26.72 -41.46
CA LEU A 5 28.01 26.64 -40.04
C LEU A 5 26.78 26.42 -39.18
N ASN A 6 25.66 27.02 -39.54
CA ASN A 6 24.40 26.90 -38.78
C ASN A 6 23.76 25.50 -38.89
N ALA A 7 23.92 24.84 -40.06
CA ALA A 7 23.43 23.46 -40.23
C ALA A 7 24.26 22.43 -39.42
N LYS A 8 25.58 22.61 -39.33
CA LYS A 8 26.44 21.75 -38.50
C LYS A 8 26.17 21.91 -37.01
N SER A 9 25.91 23.13 -36.54
CA SER A 9 25.57 23.42 -35.17
C SER A 9 24.25 22.77 -34.78
N ARG A 10 23.22 22.84 -35.61
CA ARG A 10 21.91 22.18 -35.36
C ARG A 10 22.02 20.67 -35.31
N LEU A 11 22.80 20.05 -36.20
CA LEU A 11 23.03 18.61 -36.18
C LEU A 11 23.72 18.14 -34.89
N LEU A 12 24.67 18.95 -34.39
CA LEU A 12 25.36 18.67 -33.14
C LEU A 12 24.42 18.80 -31.94
N ASP A 13 23.59 19.84 -31.91
CA ASP A 13 22.59 20.05 -30.85
C ASP A 13 21.54 18.92 -30.83
N ASP A 14 21.04 18.51 -32.00
CA ASP A 14 20.11 17.39 -32.12
C ASP A 14 20.75 16.07 -31.66
N PHE A 15 22.01 15.85 -31.96
CA PHE A 15 22.76 14.68 -31.52
C PHE A 15 22.95 14.66 -30.00
N LEU A 16 23.30 15.80 -29.40
CA LEU A 16 23.45 15.94 -27.95
C LEU A 16 22.12 15.74 -27.21
N VAL A 17 21.01 16.27 -27.72
CA VAL A 17 19.66 16.07 -27.19
C VAL A 17 19.27 14.59 -27.27
N SER A 18 19.60 13.93 -28.38
CA SER A 18 19.35 12.48 -28.54
C SER A 18 20.14 11.64 -27.52
N LEU A 19 21.41 11.96 -27.30
CA LEU A 19 22.27 11.32 -26.30
C LEU A 19 21.73 11.50 -24.89
N HIS A 20 21.29 12.71 -24.53
CA HIS A 20 20.71 12.98 -23.21
C HIS A 20 19.37 12.26 -23.00
N LYS A 21 18.56 12.11 -24.06
CA LYS A 21 17.34 11.28 -24.00
C LYS A 21 17.67 9.81 -23.77
N THR A 22 18.67 9.29 -24.47
CA THR A 22 19.11 7.91 -24.33
C THR A 22 19.65 7.62 -22.93
N GLN A 23 20.48 8.52 -22.39
CA GLN A 23 21.01 8.40 -21.04
C GLN A 23 19.89 8.44 -19.97
N ARG A 24 18.92 9.35 -20.09
CA ARG A 24 17.76 9.41 -19.18
C ARG A 24 16.90 8.15 -19.24
N ASN A 25 16.72 7.58 -20.42
CA ASN A 25 16.00 6.34 -20.58
C ASN A 25 16.74 5.16 -19.94
N MET A 26 18.06 5.09 -20.07
CA MET A 26 18.89 4.07 -19.44
C MET A 26 18.93 4.20 -17.91
N GLU A 27 18.91 5.41 -17.36
CA GLU A 27 18.81 5.65 -15.91
C GLU A 27 17.42 5.30 -15.38
N ASN A 28 16.35 5.58 -16.14
CA ASN A 28 14.99 5.16 -15.78
C ASN A 28 14.82 3.65 -15.82
N GLU A 29 15.45 2.96 -16.77
CA GLU A 29 15.41 1.48 -16.82
C GLU A 29 16.17 0.84 -15.66
N LYS A 30 17.25 1.46 -15.19
CA LYS A 30 18.00 0.96 -14.01
C LYS A 30 17.24 1.11 -12.69
N ASN A 31 16.28 2.02 -12.63
CA ASN A 31 15.46 2.29 -11.44
C ASN A 31 14.07 1.63 -11.51
N GLN A 32 13.73 0.91 -12.58
CA GLN A 32 12.49 0.15 -12.63
C GLN A 32 12.64 -1.12 -11.81
N ILE A 33 11.94 -1.15 -10.68
CA ILE A 33 11.76 -2.37 -9.89
C ILE A 33 10.88 -3.29 -10.74
N SER A 34 11.44 -4.41 -11.19
CA SER A 34 10.67 -5.47 -11.84
C SER A 34 9.84 -6.19 -10.79
N LEU A 35 8.52 -6.15 -10.94
CA LEU A 35 7.57 -6.83 -10.07
C LEU A 35 6.98 -8.05 -10.79
N GLU A 36 6.97 -9.17 -10.10
CA GLU A 36 6.35 -10.40 -10.57
C GLU A 36 5.13 -10.72 -9.71
N LEU A 37 3.99 -10.93 -10.36
CA LEU A 37 2.78 -11.42 -9.73
C LEU A 37 2.63 -12.91 -10.01
N ARG A 38 2.94 -13.74 -9.02
CA ARG A 38 2.83 -15.20 -9.15
C ARG A 38 1.36 -15.61 -9.28
N PRO A 39 1.04 -16.63 -10.13
CA PRO A 39 -0.32 -17.05 -10.39
C PRO A 39 -1.13 -17.43 -9.14
N GLU A 40 -0.50 -18.04 -8.14
CA GLU A 40 -1.14 -18.41 -6.88
C GLU A 40 -1.53 -17.18 -6.02
N VAL A 41 -0.82 -16.06 -6.17
CA VAL A 41 -1.09 -14.80 -5.47
C VAL A 41 -2.06 -13.91 -6.25
N ALA A 42 -2.13 -14.08 -7.57
CA ALA A 42 -2.91 -13.24 -8.48
C ALA A 42 -4.42 -13.27 -8.21
N LYS A 43 -4.93 -14.36 -7.61
CA LYS A 43 -6.35 -14.49 -7.20
C LYS A 43 -6.74 -13.49 -6.13
N GLY A 44 -5.77 -13.01 -5.35
CA GLY A 44 -6.02 -12.18 -4.18
C GLY A 44 -6.69 -12.93 -3.02
N THR A 45 -6.68 -12.30 -1.87
CA THR A 45 -7.37 -12.79 -0.68
C THR A 45 -8.39 -11.75 -0.25
N TYR A 46 -9.66 -12.17 -0.10
CA TYR A 46 -10.70 -11.29 0.43
C TYR A 46 -10.50 -11.10 1.94
N SER A 47 -10.55 -9.84 2.38
CA SER A 47 -10.52 -9.48 3.79
C SER A 47 -11.49 -8.33 4.06
N ASN A 48 -12.22 -8.42 5.17
CA ASN A 48 -13.10 -7.36 5.66
C ASN A 48 -12.80 -6.97 7.11
N LEU A 49 -11.73 -7.50 7.69
CA LEU A 49 -11.23 -7.17 9.02
C LEU A 49 -9.71 -7.18 9.00
N ALA A 50 -9.09 -6.17 9.58
CA ALA A 50 -7.66 -6.14 9.81
C ALA A 50 -7.37 -5.89 11.29
N ILE A 51 -6.54 -6.75 11.88
CA ILE A 51 -6.07 -6.62 13.27
C ILE A 51 -4.61 -6.19 13.21
N ILE A 52 -4.31 -5.05 13.83
CA ILE A 52 -2.96 -4.47 13.79
C ILE A 52 -2.37 -4.51 15.18
N THR A 53 -1.20 -5.13 15.29
CA THR A 53 -0.38 -5.16 16.50
C THR A 53 1.03 -4.69 16.19
N HIS A 54 1.75 -4.25 17.20
CA HIS A 54 3.11 -3.79 17.01
C HIS A 54 3.99 -4.08 18.22
N SER A 55 5.27 -4.20 17.94
CA SER A 55 6.36 -4.13 18.90
C SER A 55 7.21 -2.90 18.60
N HIS A 56 8.33 -2.74 19.31
CA HIS A 56 9.29 -1.67 18.98
C HIS A 56 9.89 -1.82 17.57
N SER A 57 10.07 -3.04 17.09
CA SER A 57 10.78 -3.36 15.85
C SER A 57 9.88 -3.71 14.68
N GLU A 58 8.61 -4.08 14.91
CA GLU A 58 7.74 -4.65 13.87
C GLU A 58 6.28 -4.24 14.04
N PHE A 59 5.59 -4.14 12.93
CA PHE A 59 4.13 -4.13 12.81
C PHE A 59 3.66 -5.46 12.24
N VAL A 60 2.62 -6.02 12.83
CA VAL A 60 1.96 -7.23 12.35
C VAL A 60 0.53 -6.87 11.97
N ILE A 61 0.15 -7.15 10.73
CA ILE A 61 -1.20 -6.94 10.22
C ILE A 61 -1.79 -8.31 9.89
N ASP A 62 -2.81 -8.70 10.62
CA ASP A 62 -3.58 -9.91 10.37
C ASP A 62 -4.83 -9.56 9.59
N PHE A 63 -4.90 -10.01 8.36
CA PHE A 63 -6.09 -9.88 7.52
C PHE A 63 -7.03 -11.06 7.77
N ALA A 64 -8.27 -10.75 8.08
CA ALA A 64 -9.26 -11.74 8.44
C ALA A 64 -10.56 -11.58 7.67
N ARG A 65 -11.34 -12.63 7.65
CA ARG A 65 -12.70 -12.67 7.08
C ARG A 65 -13.71 -12.90 8.18
N VAL A 66 -14.73 -12.07 8.19
CA VAL A 66 -15.94 -12.31 8.98
C VAL A 66 -17.06 -12.62 8.00
N LEU A 67 -17.54 -13.84 8.00
CA LEU A 67 -18.57 -14.31 7.08
C LEU A 67 -19.78 -14.87 7.86
N PRO A 68 -21.00 -14.74 7.30
CA PRO A 68 -22.17 -15.37 7.88
C PRO A 68 -21.98 -16.88 8.06
N GLY A 69 -22.37 -17.41 9.20
CA GLY A 69 -22.26 -18.85 9.52
C GLY A 69 -20.88 -19.29 10.04
N MET A 70 -19.90 -18.40 10.10
CA MET A 70 -18.62 -18.68 10.73
C MET A 70 -18.65 -18.24 12.19
N PRO A 71 -18.34 -19.13 13.15
CA PRO A 71 -18.40 -18.81 14.59
C PRO A 71 -17.29 -17.86 15.05
N LYS A 72 -16.20 -17.78 14.29
CA LYS A 72 -15.02 -16.94 14.59
C LYS A 72 -14.47 -16.33 13.30
N PRO A 73 -13.87 -15.13 13.35
CA PRO A 73 -13.09 -14.61 12.25
C PRO A 73 -11.97 -15.58 11.86
N ASP A 74 -11.78 -15.73 10.55
CA ASP A 74 -10.72 -16.56 9.98
C ASP A 74 -9.57 -15.64 9.48
N ILE A 75 -8.40 -15.79 10.09
CA ILE A 75 -7.19 -15.05 9.65
C ILE A 75 -6.65 -15.77 8.42
N SER A 76 -6.71 -15.09 7.28
CA SER A 76 -6.25 -15.63 6.01
C SER A 76 -4.79 -15.31 5.72
N ASP A 77 -4.31 -14.15 6.15
CA ASP A 77 -2.95 -13.69 5.87
C ASP A 77 -2.40 -12.87 7.03
N ARG A 78 -1.12 -13.06 7.31
CA ARG A 78 -0.36 -12.26 8.27
C ARG A 78 0.80 -11.59 7.56
N ILE A 79 0.86 -10.27 7.65
CA ILE A 79 1.94 -9.48 7.07
C ILE A 79 2.73 -8.83 8.20
N VAL A 80 4.04 -9.06 8.18
CA VAL A 80 4.99 -8.46 9.13
C VAL A 80 5.83 -7.44 8.39
N MET A 81 5.97 -6.25 8.95
CA MET A 81 6.71 -5.17 8.32
C MET A 81 7.43 -4.30 9.36
N THR A 82 8.45 -3.58 8.89
CA THR A 82 9.13 -2.59 9.73
C THR A 82 8.22 -1.39 10.04
N PRO A 83 8.44 -0.67 11.16
CA PRO A 83 7.68 0.54 11.48
C PRO A 83 7.75 1.61 10.38
N GLU A 84 8.90 1.75 9.75
CA GLU A 84 9.10 2.68 8.64
C GLU A 84 8.22 2.31 7.44
N HIS A 85 8.17 1.02 7.08
CA HIS A 85 7.33 0.55 5.98
C HIS A 85 5.84 0.69 6.30
N ALA A 86 5.43 0.42 7.53
CA ALA A 86 4.05 0.62 7.96
C ALA A 86 3.60 2.08 7.79
N LYS A 87 4.47 3.04 8.11
CA LYS A 87 4.21 4.46 7.90
C LYS A 87 4.12 4.84 6.42
N ARG A 88 4.99 4.27 5.59
CA ARG A 88 4.92 4.46 4.13
C ARG A 88 3.65 3.87 3.54
N LEU A 89 3.24 2.68 3.99
CA LEU A 89 1.98 2.05 3.58
C LEU A 89 0.77 2.92 3.94
N LEU A 90 0.72 3.46 5.15
CA LEU A 90 -0.34 4.38 5.58
C LEU A 90 -0.45 5.57 4.61
N ASN A 91 0.66 6.23 4.33
CA ASN A 91 0.68 7.40 3.44
C ASN A 91 0.22 7.04 2.02
N ALA A 92 0.68 5.92 1.48
CA ALA A 92 0.28 5.43 0.16
C ALA A 92 -1.22 5.09 0.11
N LEU A 93 -1.76 4.48 1.16
CA LEU A 93 -3.17 4.15 1.26
C LEU A 93 -4.03 5.42 1.35
N MET A 94 -3.65 6.39 2.17
CA MET A 94 -4.33 7.68 2.27
C MET A 94 -4.39 8.41 0.91
N ASP A 95 -3.28 8.45 0.17
CA ASP A 95 -3.24 9.06 -1.17
C ASP A 95 -4.17 8.33 -2.15
N ASN A 96 -4.20 7.00 -2.14
CA ASN A 96 -5.08 6.22 -2.99
C ASN A 96 -6.56 6.39 -2.62
N ILE A 97 -6.91 6.44 -1.34
CA ILE A 97 -8.27 6.73 -0.88
C ILE A 97 -8.70 8.11 -1.36
N SER A 98 -7.85 9.12 -1.21
CA SER A 98 -8.14 10.48 -1.69
C SER A 98 -8.40 10.52 -3.19
N LYS A 99 -7.61 9.81 -3.99
CA LYS A 99 -7.81 9.68 -5.44
C LYS A 99 -9.14 8.97 -5.78
N TYR A 100 -9.44 7.91 -5.04
CA TYR A 100 -10.71 7.20 -5.21
C TYR A 100 -11.90 8.11 -4.93
N GLU A 101 -11.91 8.79 -3.80
CA GLU A 101 -13.01 9.69 -3.42
C GLU A 101 -13.16 10.89 -4.34
N SER A 102 -12.07 11.37 -4.92
CA SER A 102 -12.11 12.43 -5.94
C SER A 102 -12.80 11.99 -7.24
N ASN A 103 -12.68 10.71 -7.60
CA ASN A 103 -13.26 10.16 -8.82
C ASN A 103 -14.68 9.61 -8.64
N PHE A 104 -14.97 9.02 -7.48
CA PHE A 104 -16.19 8.24 -7.24
C PHE A 104 -17.06 8.80 -6.11
N GLY A 105 -16.61 9.83 -5.42
CA GLY A 105 -17.27 10.38 -4.24
C GLY A 105 -16.81 9.74 -2.94
N PRO A 106 -17.20 10.31 -1.79
CA PRO A 106 -16.78 9.86 -0.48
C PRO A 106 -17.19 8.40 -0.23
N ILE A 107 -16.29 7.65 0.41
CA ILE A 107 -16.56 6.27 0.82
C ILE A 107 -17.59 6.30 1.93
N ASP A 108 -18.71 5.60 1.73
CA ASP A 108 -19.72 5.43 2.78
C ASP A 108 -19.22 4.40 3.82
N MET A 109 -18.91 4.89 5.00
CA MET A 109 -18.45 4.06 6.12
C MET A 109 -19.60 3.34 6.85
N GLY A 110 -20.84 3.43 6.34
CA GLY A 110 -21.99 2.95 7.07
C GLY A 110 -22.31 3.83 8.29
N ASN A 111 -23.26 3.44 9.11
CA ASN A 111 -23.71 4.23 10.27
C ASN A 111 -22.52 4.87 11.02
N ARG A 112 -22.43 6.20 10.93
CA ARG A 112 -21.56 6.96 11.82
C ARG A 112 -21.89 6.61 13.26
N PRO A 113 -20.92 6.13 14.07
CA PRO A 113 -21.15 6.05 15.50
C PRO A 113 -21.59 7.39 16.01
N ALA A 114 -22.55 7.44 16.94
CA ALA A 114 -22.93 8.66 17.62
C ALA A 114 -21.68 9.36 18.19
N PRO A 115 -21.61 10.70 18.26
CA PRO A 115 -20.46 11.42 18.78
C PRO A 115 -20.10 10.90 20.17
N GLY A 116 -18.94 10.19 20.26
CA GLY A 116 -18.46 9.55 21.50
C GLY A 116 -18.21 8.05 21.42
N GLN A 117 -18.64 7.35 20.34
CA GLN A 117 -18.22 5.97 20.10
C GLN A 117 -16.91 6.00 19.31
N LYS A 118 -15.86 5.41 19.89
CA LYS A 118 -14.57 5.18 19.23
C LYS A 118 -14.81 4.35 17.97
N GLU A 119 -14.25 4.82 16.85
CA GLU A 119 -14.19 4.02 15.62
C GLU A 119 -13.66 2.64 15.94
N SER A 120 -14.31 1.60 15.41
CA SER A 120 -13.92 0.21 15.67
C SER A 120 -12.69 -0.19 14.86
N THR A 121 -11.59 0.49 15.10
CA THR A 121 -10.27 -0.09 14.94
C THR A 121 -10.04 -0.93 16.19
N PHE A 122 -10.22 -2.23 16.07
CA PHE A 122 -9.94 -3.14 17.17
C PHE A 122 -8.44 -3.13 17.47
N ASN A 123 -8.06 -2.50 18.56
CA ASN A 123 -6.76 -2.71 19.16
C ASN A 123 -6.79 -3.99 19.97
N LEU A 124 -5.76 -4.82 19.84
CA LEU A 124 -5.66 -6.07 20.60
C LEU A 124 -5.72 -5.86 22.12
N GLY A 125 -5.47 -4.64 22.60
CA GLY A 125 -5.64 -4.23 24.00
C GLY A 125 -7.11 -4.21 24.47
N ASP A 126 -8.07 -4.20 23.55
CA ASP A 126 -9.49 -4.26 23.85
C ASP A 126 -10.00 -5.70 24.02
N PHE A 127 -9.18 -6.69 23.67
CA PHE A 127 -9.45 -8.09 23.94
C PHE A 127 -8.80 -8.47 25.27
N THR A 128 -9.61 -8.66 26.30
CA THR A 128 -9.12 -9.31 27.51
C THR A 128 -8.59 -10.68 27.14
N PRO A 129 -7.35 -11.04 27.53
CA PRO A 129 -6.85 -12.38 27.27
C PRO A 129 -7.81 -13.39 27.92
N PHE A 130 -8.17 -14.41 27.16
CA PHE A 130 -8.95 -15.53 27.68
C PHE A 130 -8.26 -16.02 28.94
N ASN A 131 -8.85 -15.72 30.09
CA ASN A 131 -8.42 -16.23 31.36
C ASN A 131 -8.82 -17.71 31.37
N ASN A 132 -7.88 -18.58 30.98
CA ASN A 132 -7.99 -20.00 31.23
C ASN A 132 -7.93 -20.20 32.75
N GLY A 133 -9.06 -20.02 33.40
CA GLY A 133 -9.25 -20.42 34.76
C GLY A 133 -9.19 -21.95 34.86
N ALA A 134 -7.98 -22.48 34.89
CA ALA A 134 -7.73 -23.80 35.44
C ALA A 134 -7.98 -23.68 36.95
N LYS A 135 -9.16 -24.06 37.38
CA LYS A 135 -9.40 -24.41 38.78
C LYS A 135 -8.93 -25.84 38.94
N SER A 136 -7.85 -26.00 39.68
CA SER A 136 -7.48 -27.25 40.38
C SER A 136 -8.50 -27.64 41.40
#